data_7ebbc8cb97c5c1acb40cfb97f2f2f495
#
_entry.id   7ebbc8cb97c5c1acb40cfb97f2f2f495
#
_cell.length_a   1.000
_cell.length_b   1.000
_cell.length_c   1.000
_cell.angle_alpha   90.00
_cell.angle_beta   90.00
_cell.angle_gamma   90.00
#
_symmetry.space_group_name_H-M   'P 1'
#
loop_
_entity.id
_entity.type
_entity.pdbx_description
1 polymer ?
#
loop_
_entity_poly.entity_id
_entity_poly.type
_entity_poly.pdbx_seq_one_letter_code
_entity_poly.pdbx_strand_id
1 'polypeptide(L)'
;MKGFIKIIVSVVVAAVAAGGVLAFRAGGTAAAGFDVGRMVLADSVIGHAISDGEFPGAVLCVVRRAADGRSAGDILYLKAYGNRQVCSAADPVSGEPQDDTIPMTTDAVFDLASLSKCVGTTLAFMRLVEDGKVRLTDDAALYIPDFKPWSDKAGTKKTITVKHLLTHTSGLPAGIHVPTFVSRYEKRGDIEKMNLRDSLVGYIARDAARLSRPGDELRYSCLNFIALQAIIERVTGERMDRYADREIFRPLGLENTWYNALDDAERPFAADTPVVPTTIADGKVLCGEVHDPTARIVNRGVSGNAGLFSTAEDLAVVASMLMNGGAIDYPEQGRHVRVLSRRAVDTFFRIPSGFEPFGRALGWDTGSSTEGDLFTEGRTVNHTGYTGTSMMMDLDEGVAVILLTNRVHPFDKGSVARTRAVIANIVASALD
;
A
#
# COMPACT_ATOMS: atom_id res chain seq x y z
N MET A 1 -17.34 -54.64 9.59
CA MET A 1 -16.43 -53.92 8.70
C MET A 1 -17.18 -52.71 8.14
N LYS A 2 -16.93 -51.53 8.69
CA LYS A 2 -17.55 -50.28 8.25
C LYS A 2 -16.45 -49.45 7.57
N GLY A 3 -16.57 -49.36 6.25
CA GLY A 3 -15.66 -48.48 5.45
C GLY A 3 -16.08 -47.04 5.60
N PHE A 4 -15.16 -46.21 6.08
CA PHE A 4 -15.30 -44.76 6.04
C PHE A 4 -14.86 -44.25 4.65
N ILE A 5 -15.81 -43.71 3.90
CA ILE A 5 -15.55 -42.99 2.68
C ILE A 5 -15.15 -41.54 3.12
N LYS A 6 -13.91 -41.18 2.91
CA LYS A 6 -13.45 -39.78 3.01
C LYS A 6 -13.89 -39.04 1.74
N ILE A 7 -14.86 -38.17 1.89
CA ILE A 7 -15.23 -37.24 0.83
C ILE A 7 -14.20 -36.10 0.86
N ILE A 8 -13.38 -36.02 -0.16
CA ILE A 8 -12.49 -34.89 -0.43
C ILE A 8 -13.34 -33.83 -1.16
N VAL A 9 -13.67 -32.74 -0.51
CA VAL A 9 -14.31 -31.59 -1.16
C VAL A 9 -13.18 -30.69 -1.69
N SER A 10 -12.88 -30.84 -2.97
CA SER A 10 -12.07 -29.90 -3.72
C SER A 10 -12.98 -28.77 -4.18
N VAL A 11 -12.85 -27.59 -3.59
CA VAL A 11 -13.48 -26.38 -4.11
C VAL A 11 -12.55 -25.82 -5.18
N VAL A 12 -12.85 -26.08 -6.43
CA VAL A 12 -12.25 -25.41 -7.57
C VAL A 12 -13.08 -24.16 -7.83
N VAL A 13 -12.57 -23.00 -7.51
CA VAL A 13 -13.13 -21.73 -7.99
C VAL A 13 -12.54 -21.47 -9.36
N ALA A 14 -13.30 -21.78 -10.41
CA ALA A 14 -12.97 -21.44 -11.77
C ALA A 14 -13.63 -20.08 -12.10
N ALA A 15 -12.84 -19.03 -12.13
CA ALA A 15 -13.22 -17.79 -12.83
C ALA A 15 -12.67 -17.87 -14.25
N VAL A 16 -13.54 -17.98 -15.24
CA VAL A 16 -13.18 -17.95 -16.66
C VAL A 16 -13.36 -16.51 -17.16
N ALA A 17 -12.27 -15.83 -17.35
CA ALA A 17 -12.19 -14.68 -18.25
C ALA A 17 -10.90 -14.80 -19.06
N ALA A 18 -10.96 -14.53 -20.35
CA ALA A 18 -9.87 -14.66 -21.30
C ALA A 18 -8.78 -13.62 -21.01
N GLY A 19 -7.73 -14.04 -20.27
CA GLY A 19 -6.57 -13.24 -19.88
C GLY A 19 -5.98 -13.90 -18.63
N GLY A 20 -4.79 -14.41 -18.73
CA GLY A 20 -4.02 -15.27 -17.83
C GLY A 20 -4.43 -15.31 -16.35
N VAL A 21 -5.18 -16.31 -15.97
CA VAL A 21 -5.53 -16.61 -14.58
C VAL A 21 -4.26 -16.95 -13.82
N LEU A 22 -3.91 -16.12 -12.82
CA LEU A 22 -2.94 -16.45 -11.78
C LEU A 22 -3.57 -17.54 -10.89
N ALA A 23 -3.26 -18.81 -11.19
CA ALA A 23 -3.67 -19.89 -10.31
C ALA A 23 -2.73 -19.93 -9.10
N PHE A 24 -3.10 -19.24 -8.02
CA PHE A 24 -2.55 -19.57 -6.71
C PHE A 24 -2.98 -21.01 -6.38
N ARG A 25 -2.03 -21.86 -6.00
CA ARG A 25 -2.36 -23.16 -5.43
C ARG A 25 -3.10 -22.93 -4.12
N ALA A 26 -4.42 -23.09 -4.13
CA ALA A 26 -5.14 -23.30 -2.87
C ALA A 26 -4.55 -24.57 -2.23
N GLY A 27 -3.93 -24.44 -1.06
CA GLY A 27 -3.25 -25.53 -0.38
C GLY A 27 -4.21 -26.69 -0.07
N GLY A 28 -4.29 -27.65 -0.97
CA GLY A 28 -5.10 -28.87 -0.86
C GLY A 28 -4.42 -30.01 -0.13
N THR A 29 -3.47 -29.73 0.74
CA THR A 29 -2.94 -30.55 1.85
C THR A 29 -2.41 -29.53 2.85
N ALA A 30 -2.52 -29.78 4.16
CA ALA A 30 -1.94 -28.92 5.18
C ALA A 30 -0.54 -28.52 4.71
N ALA A 31 -0.34 -27.23 4.39
CA ALA A 31 0.93 -26.77 3.86
C ALA A 31 1.98 -27.15 4.91
N ALA A 32 2.97 -27.97 4.54
CA ALA A 32 3.93 -28.49 5.48
C ALA A 32 4.53 -27.31 6.27
N GLY A 33 4.47 -27.36 7.61
CA GLY A 33 4.97 -26.28 8.46
C GLY A 33 4.04 -25.07 8.60
N PHE A 34 2.70 -25.24 8.51
CA PHE A 34 1.72 -24.22 8.88
C PHE A 34 0.47 -24.87 9.49
N ASP A 35 0.21 -24.57 10.74
CA ASP A 35 -0.99 -25.02 11.45
C ASP A 35 -2.20 -24.11 11.14
N VAL A 36 -2.89 -24.44 10.05
CA VAL A 36 -4.11 -23.71 9.66
C VAL A 36 -5.21 -23.76 10.73
N GLY A 37 -5.19 -24.77 11.62
CA GLY A 37 -6.15 -24.86 12.74
C GLY A 37 -6.02 -23.70 13.73
N ARG A 38 -4.83 -23.13 13.88
CA ARG A 38 -4.62 -21.94 14.72
C ARG A 38 -5.27 -20.68 14.16
N MET A 39 -5.58 -20.64 12.87
CA MET A 39 -6.22 -19.46 12.25
C MET A 39 -7.63 -19.20 12.76
N VAL A 40 -8.25 -20.17 13.47
CA VAL A 40 -9.50 -19.94 14.20
C VAL A 40 -9.35 -18.81 15.25
N LEU A 41 -8.15 -18.62 15.80
CA LEU A 41 -7.87 -17.51 16.70
C LEU A 41 -7.88 -16.16 15.98
N ALA A 42 -7.34 -16.10 14.76
CA ALA A 42 -7.43 -14.90 13.92
C ALA A 42 -8.88 -14.61 13.51
N ASP A 43 -9.66 -15.65 13.19
CA ASP A 43 -11.10 -15.52 12.94
C ASP A 43 -11.82 -14.87 14.14
N SER A 44 -11.53 -15.36 15.34
CA SER A 44 -12.11 -14.80 16.57
C SER A 44 -11.71 -13.35 16.81
N VAL A 45 -10.43 -13.01 16.63
CA VAL A 45 -9.92 -11.63 16.81
C VAL A 45 -10.62 -10.67 15.84
N ILE A 46 -10.70 -11.04 14.56
CA ILE A 46 -11.36 -10.21 13.54
C ILE A 46 -12.87 -10.12 13.82
N GLY A 47 -13.50 -11.22 14.19
CA GLY A 47 -14.93 -11.25 14.54
C GLY A 47 -15.27 -10.34 15.72
N HIS A 48 -14.43 -10.31 16.78
CA HIS A 48 -14.59 -9.40 17.89
C HIS A 48 -14.38 -7.93 17.47
N ALA A 49 -13.33 -7.63 16.69
CA ALA A 49 -13.09 -6.27 16.20
C ALA A 49 -14.27 -5.73 15.35
N ILE A 50 -14.93 -6.58 14.55
CA ILE A 50 -16.13 -6.22 13.81
C ILE A 50 -17.30 -5.97 14.77
N SER A 51 -17.53 -6.88 15.76
CA SER A 51 -18.62 -6.73 16.72
C SER A 51 -18.45 -5.52 17.63
N ASP A 52 -17.21 -5.14 17.94
CA ASP A 52 -16.86 -3.97 18.72
C ASP A 52 -16.90 -2.67 17.88
N GLY A 53 -17.17 -2.78 16.58
CA GLY A 53 -17.31 -1.64 15.67
C GLY A 53 -15.99 -0.98 15.28
N GLU A 54 -14.86 -1.68 15.38
CA GLU A 54 -13.55 -1.16 14.94
C GLU A 54 -13.50 -1.00 13.42
N PHE A 55 -14.11 -1.93 12.69
CA PHE A 55 -14.30 -1.87 11.24
C PHE A 55 -15.46 -2.78 10.80
N PRO A 56 -16.16 -2.46 9.70
CA PRO A 56 -17.28 -3.29 9.20
C PRO A 56 -16.86 -4.63 8.62
N GLY A 57 -15.66 -4.71 8.02
CA GLY A 57 -15.19 -5.93 7.38
C GLY A 57 -13.71 -5.92 7.07
N ALA A 58 -13.21 -7.10 6.70
CA ALA A 58 -11.80 -7.31 6.41
C ALA A 58 -11.58 -8.45 5.40
N VAL A 59 -10.39 -8.44 4.77
CA VAL A 59 -9.79 -9.59 4.10
C VAL A 59 -8.43 -9.85 4.74
N LEU A 60 -8.20 -11.07 5.21
CA LEU A 60 -6.90 -11.55 5.70
C LEU A 60 -6.32 -12.52 4.68
N CYS A 61 -5.10 -12.25 4.23
CA CYS A 61 -4.30 -13.15 3.41
C CYS A 61 -2.94 -13.39 4.06
N VAL A 62 -2.56 -14.66 4.16
CA VAL A 62 -1.23 -15.10 4.59
C VAL A 62 -0.61 -15.84 3.42
N VAL A 63 0.55 -15.40 2.97
CA VAL A 63 1.28 -16.01 1.86
C VAL A 63 2.69 -16.36 2.31
N ARG A 64 3.14 -17.57 1.94
CA ARG A 64 4.52 -18.02 2.14
C ARG A 64 5.24 -18.06 0.81
N ARG A 65 6.51 -17.68 0.83
CA ARG A 65 7.41 -17.85 -0.32
C ARG A 65 7.41 -19.31 -0.77
N ALA A 66 7.27 -19.54 -2.07
CA ALA A 66 7.33 -20.88 -2.62
C ALA A 66 8.65 -21.59 -2.27
N ALA A 67 8.60 -22.91 -2.07
CA ALA A 67 9.77 -23.72 -1.68
C ALA A 67 10.92 -23.64 -2.69
N ASP A 68 10.64 -23.40 -3.98
CA ASP A 68 11.64 -23.19 -5.02
C ASP A 68 12.29 -21.78 -4.96
N GLY A 69 11.76 -20.87 -4.13
CA GLY A 69 12.21 -19.49 -3.99
C GLY A 69 12.09 -18.65 -5.26
N ARG A 70 11.22 -19.05 -6.19
CA ARG A 70 11.05 -18.42 -7.51
C ARG A 70 9.61 -18.23 -7.94
N SER A 71 8.76 -19.24 -7.72
CA SER A 71 7.35 -19.20 -8.11
C SER A 71 6.53 -18.25 -7.25
N ALA A 72 5.29 -18.00 -7.64
CA ALA A 72 4.31 -17.34 -6.78
C ALA A 72 4.22 -18.10 -5.46
N GLY A 73 4.12 -17.37 -4.35
CA GLY A 73 4.04 -17.97 -3.03
C GLY A 73 2.77 -18.80 -2.85
N ASP A 74 2.79 -19.70 -1.88
CA ASP A 74 1.60 -20.46 -1.48
C ASP A 74 0.73 -19.58 -0.58
N ILE A 75 -0.53 -19.38 -0.96
CA ILE A 75 -1.51 -18.76 -0.06
C ILE A 75 -1.88 -19.81 1.00
N LEU A 76 -1.40 -19.56 2.24
CA LEU A 76 -1.66 -20.43 3.40
C LEU A 76 -3.04 -20.18 3.98
N TYR A 77 -3.52 -18.93 3.89
CA TYR A 77 -4.82 -18.52 4.39
C TYR A 77 -5.36 -17.32 3.60
N LEU A 78 -6.62 -17.39 3.18
CA LEU A 78 -7.34 -16.28 2.54
C LEU A 78 -8.81 -16.34 2.97
N LYS A 79 -9.27 -15.26 3.63
CA LYS A 79 -10.65 -15.21 4.12
C LYS A 79 -11.17 -13.78 4.21
N ALA A 80 -12.44 -13.62 3.84
CA ALA A 80 -13.21 -12.40 3.99
C ALA A 80 -14.10 -12.47 5.24
N TYR A 81 -14.30 -11.31 5.89
CA TYR A 81 -15.07 -11.18 7.13
C TYR A 81 -15.98 -9.97 7.06
N GLY A 82 -17.16 -10.07 7.65
CA GLY A 82 -18.11 -8.97 7.78
C GLY A 82 -18.58 -8.40 6.44
N ASN A 83 -18.67 -7.08 6.37
CA ASN A 83 -19.28 -6.38 5.25
C ASN A 83 -18.28 -5.44 4.56
N ARG A 84 -18.25 -5.47 3.21
CA ARG A 84 -17.49 -4.48 2.44
C ARG A 84 -18.17 -3.11 2.46
N GLN A 85 -19.50 -3.11 2.53
CA GLN A 85 -20.34 -1.93 2.56
C GLN A 85 -21.39 -2.08 3.65
N VAL A 86 -21.63 -1.02 4.42
CA VAL A 86 -22.75 -0.94 5.37
C VAL A 86 -23.70 0.20 4.99
N CYS A 87 -23.27 1.12 4.10
CA CYS A 87 -24.13 2.08 3.47
C CYS A 87 -23.59 2.50 2.10
N SER A 88 -24.48 2.79 1.13
CA SER A 88 -24.12 3.32 -0.19
C SER A 88 -24.32 4.83 -0.31
N ALA A 89 -25.09 5.43 0.59
CA ALA A 89 -25.41 6.86 0.60
C ALA A 89 -25.63 7.37 2.04
N ALA A 90 -25.50 8.68 2.21
CA ALA A 90 -25.99 9.37 3.39
C ALA A 90 -27.35 10.02 3.08
N ASP A 91 -28.23 10.05 4.07
CA ASP A 91 -29.47 10.83 3.96
C ASP A 91 -29.13 12.31 3.74
N PRO A 92 -29.67 12.96 2.72
CA PRO A 92 -29.29 14.33 2.35
C PRO A 92 -29.70 15.40 3.37
N VAL A 93 -30.63 15.07 4.30
CA VAL A 93 -31.14 15.99 5.31
C VAL A 93 -30.48 15.76 6.66
N SER A 94 -30.44 14.51 7.13
CA SER A 94 -29.87 14.16 8.43
C SER A 94 -28.37 13.87 8.40
N GLY A 95 -27.83 13.50 7.23
CA GLY A 95 -26.46 13.03 7.07
C GLY A 95 -26.23 11.59 7.58
N GLU A 96 -27.30 10.92 8.07
CA GLU A 96 -27.20 9.56 8.57
C GLU A 96 -27.00 8.54 7.44
N PRO A 97 -26.19 7.48 7.66
CA PRO A 97 -26.00 6.42 6.66
C PRO A 97 -27.31 5.70 6.37
N GLN A 98 -27.58 5.48 5.09
CA GLN A 98 -28.68 4.59 4.65
C GLN A 98 -28.16 3.15 4.71
N ASP A 99 -28.85 2.28 5.44
CA ASP A 99 -28.49 0.86 5.56
C ASP A 99 -28.62 0.18 4.19
N ASP A 100 -27.48 -0.25 3.65
CA ASP A 100 -27.37 -0.98 2.39
C ASP A 100 -26.13 -1.90 2.48
N THR A 101 -26.32 -2.97 3.23
CA THR A 101 -25.25 -3.87 3.63
C THR A 101 -24.90 -4.87 2.52
N ILE A 102 -23.62 -4.95 2.16
CA ILE A 102 -23.07 -5.92 1.21
C ILE A 102 -21.94 -6.70 1.89
N PRO A 103 -21.99 -8.05 1.89
CA PRO A 103 -20.93 -8.87 2.46
C PRO A 103 -19.56 -8.62 1.81
N MET A 104 -18.50 -8.77 2.60
CA MET A 104 -17.13 -8.76 2.11
C MET A 104 -16.82 -10.01 1.31
N THR A 105 -16.04 -9.86 0.24
CA THR A 105 -15.52 -10.97 -0.58
C THR A 105 -14.00 -10.92 -0.65
N THR A 106 -13.35 -12.03 -0.96
CA THR A 106 -11.88 -12.10 -0.99
C THR A 106 -11.26 -11.32 -2.15
N ASP A 107 -12.01 -11.12 -3.22
CA ASP A 107 -11.66 -10.31 -4.41
C ASP A 107 -11.94 -8.82 -4.25
N ALA A 108 -12.37 -8.38 -3.06
CA ALA A 108 -12.67 -6.99 -2.79
C ALA A 108 -11.45 -6.08 -3.04
N VAL A 109 -11.69 -4.94 -3.73
CA VAL A 109 -10.68 -3.96 -4.12
C VAL A 109 -10.68 -2.80 -3.12
N PHE A 110 -9.56 -2.61 -2.44
CA PHE A 110 -9.41 -1.62 -1.38
C PHE A 110 -8.60 -0.41 -1.82
N ASP A 111 -8.99 0.79 -1.37
CA ASP A 111 -8.09 1.94 -1.33
C ASP A 111 -6.97 1.65 -0.34
N LEU A 112 -5.77 1.48 -0.83
CA LEU A 112 -4.60 1.13 -0.05
C LEU A 112 -4.08 2.27 0.83
N ALA A 113 -4.56 3.49 0.64
CA ALA A 113 -4.06 4.68 1.32
C ALA A 113 -2.51 4.72 1.29
N SER A 114 -1.86 4.79 2.45
CA SER A 114 -0.39 4.92 2.51
C SER A 114 0.39 3.68 2.09
N LEU A 115 -0.21 2.49 1.94
CA LEU A 115 0.46 1.37 1.27
C LEU A 115 0.85 1.71 -0.19
N SER A 116 0.18 2.67 -0.83
CA SER A 116 0.59 3.23 -2.13
C SER A 116 2.04 3.72 -2.13
N LYS A 117 2.54 4.20 -0.99
CA LYS A 117 3.95 4.64 -0.85
C LYS A 117 4.92 3.49 -1.11
N CYS A 118 4.58 2.30 -0.64
CA CYS A 118 5.42 1.10 -0.77
C CYS A 118 5.21 0.42 -2.12
N VAL A 119 3.98 0.00 -2.38
CA VAL A 119 3.62 -0.83 -3.54
C VAL A 119 3.67 -0.04 -4.85
N GLY A 120 3.32 1.25 -4.81
CA GLY A 120 3.38 2.12 -5.98
C GLY A 120 4.71 2.86 -6.09
N THR A 121 4.87 3.89 -5.26
CA THR A 121 5.96 4.87 -5.40
C THR A 121 7.34 4.26 -5.14
N THR A 122 7.51 3.50 -4.06
CA THR A 122 8.82 2.92 -3.73
C THR A 122 9.27 1.90 -4.77
N LEU A 123 8.39 0.99 -5.22
CA LEU A 123 8.75 0.03 -6.26
C LEU A 123 9.15 0.73 -7.58
N ALA A 124 8.38 1.75 -7.99
CA ALA A 124 8.72 2.58 -9.14
C ALA A 124 10.08 3.26 -8.95
N PHE A 125 10.36 3.76 -7.74
CA PHE A 125 11.61 4.42 -7.42
C PHE A 125 12.80 3.45 -7.41
N MET A 126 12.61 2.22 -6.94
CA MET A 126 13.62 1.16 -6.99
C MET A 126 14.09 0.89 -8.43
N ARG A 127 13.16 0.89 -9.40
CA ARG A 127 13.50 0.79 -10.84
C ARG A 127 14.40 1.93 -11.29
N LEU A 128 14.09 3.17 -10.91
CA LEU A 128 14.92 4.32 -11.29
C LEU A 128 16.33 4.25 -10.71
N VAL A 129 16.47 3.76 -9.48
CA VAL A 129 17.79 3.57 -8.85
C VAL A 129 18.57 2.46 -9.56
N GLU A 130 17.91 1.35 -9.88
CA GLU A 130 18.50 0.22 -10.58
C GLU A 130 18.95 0.57 -12.00
N ASP A 131 18.15 1.37 -12.71
CA ASP A 131 18.47 1.88 -14.05
C ASP A 131 19.57 2.98 -14.03
N GLY A 132 20.07 3.36 -12.85
CA GLY A 132 21.08 4.40 -12.69
C GLY A 132 20.58 5.82 -12.98
N LYS A 133 19.27 6.02 -13.07
CA LYS A 133 18.65 7.31 -13.37
C LYS A 133 18.61 8.24 -12.17
N VAL A 134 18.61 7.67 -10.97
CA VAL A 134 18.54 8.38 -9.69
C VAL A 134 19.44 7.69 -8.66
N ARG A 135 20.11 8.48 -7.82
CA ARG A 135 20.89 7.97 -6.68
C ARG A 135 20.21 8.34 -5.37
N LEU A 136 20.31 7.48 -4.36
CA LEU A 136 19.76 7.73 -3.02
C LEU A 136 20.38 8.97 -2.35
N THR A 137 21.60 9.31 -2.71
CA THR A 137 22.35 10.47 -2.18
C THR A 137 22.15 11.75 -2.99
N ASP A 138 21.43 11.70 -4.10
CA ASP A 138 21.19 12.88 -4.92
C ASP A 138 20.34 13.90 -4.17
N ASP A 139 20.67 15.18 -4.34
CA ASP A 139 19.85 16.29 -3.87
C ASP A 139 18.52 16.30 -4.64
N ALA A 140 17.41 16.44 -3.95
CA ALA A 140 16.09 16.57 -4.58
C ALA A 140 16.05 17.75 -5.57
N ALA A 141 16.87 18.78 -5.36
CA ALA A 141 16.99 19.95 -6.26
C ALA A 141 17.52 19.59 -7.65
N LEU A 142 18.21 18.45 -7.83
CA LEU A 142 18.63 17.98 -9.17
C LEU A 142 17.42 17.67 -10.06
N TYR A 143 16.32 17.22 -9.47
CA TYR A 143 15.13 16.79 -10.18
C TYR A 143 13.98 17.79 -10.07
N ILE A 144 13.86 18.48 -8.93
CA ILE A 144 12.82 19.48 -8.67
C ILE A 144 13.51 20.84 -8.53
N PRO A 145 13.53 21.67 -9.58
CA PRO A 145 14.11 23.01 -9.52
C PRO A 145 13.56 23.80 -8.33
N ASP A 146 14.40 24.62 -7.71
CA ASP A 146 14.09 25.44 -6.55
C ASP A 146 13.76 24.67 -5.26
N PHE A 147 14.06 23.37 -5.19
CA PHE A 147 13.88 22.61 -3.95
C PHE A 147 14.83 23.14 -2.87
N LYS A 148 14.29 23.95 -1.97
CA LYS A 148 15.09 24.65 -0.95
C LYS A 148 15.68 23.66 0.05
N PRO A 149 16.97 23.80 0.41
CA PRO A 149 17.55 23.06 1.52
C PRO A 149 16.96 23.54 2.85
N TRP A 150 17.19 22.77 3.90
CA TRP A 150 17.05 23.27 5.26
C TRP A 150 18.16 24.28 5.57
N SER A 151 17.84 25.30 6.38
CA SER A 151 18.82 26.24 6.91
C SER A 151 18.49 26.63 8.34
N ASP A 152 19.54 26.81 9.17
CA ASP A 152 19.40 27.34 10.51
C ASP A 152 19.50 28.89 10.51
N LYS A 153 19.36 29.47 11.72
CA LYS A 153 19.49 30.95 11.90
C LYS A 153 20.90 31.46 11.66
N ALA A 154 21.92 30.60 11.75
CA ALA A 154 23.30 30.95 11.49
C ALA A 154 23.67 30.87 10.00
N GLY A 155 22.74 30.43 9.15
CA GLY A 155 22.95 30.31 7.70
C GLY A 155 23.55 28.97 7.27
N THR A 156 23.71 27.99 8.19
CA THR A 156 24.12 26.63 7.83
C THR A 156 23.04 25.98 7.00
N LYS A 157 23.42 25.38 5.87
CA LYS A 157 22.48 24.68 4.97
C LYS A 157 22.76 23.20 4.93
N LYS A 158 21.68 22.41 4.80
CA LYS A 158 21.75 20.99 4.50
C LYS A 158 20.72 20.62 3.44
N THR A 159 21.19 19.95 2.39
CA THR A 159 20.33 19.50 1.28
C THR A 159 19.42 18.36 1.72
N ILE A 160 18.26 18.28 1.06
CA ILE A 160 17.33 17.17 1.24
C ILE A 160 17.58 16.18 0.11
N THR A 161 18.08 14.99 0.46
CA THR A 161 18.37 13.95 -0.52
C THR A 161 17.17 13.03 -0.73
N VAL A 162 17.19 12.28 -1.83
CA VAL A 162 16.24 11.21 -2.12
C VAL A 162 16.10 10.25 -0.92
N LYS A 163 17.21 9.89 -0.29
CA LYS A 163 17.20 9.04 0.91
C LYS A 163 16.39 9.67 2.05
N HIS A 164 16.53 10.96 2.31
CA HIS A 164 15.76 11.65 3.34
C HIS A 164 14.25 11.65 3.04
N LEU A 165 13.85 11.71 1.77
CA LEU A 165 12.44 11.60 1.37
C LEU A 165 11.91 10.19 1.62
N LEU A 166 12.64 9.15 1.20
CA LEU A 166 12.26 7.74 1.37
C LEU A 166 12.18 7.30 2.83
N THR A 167 12.99 7.89 3.72
CA THR A 167 13.04 7.53 5.15
C THR A 167 12.21 8.44 6.05
N HIS A 168 11.46 9.39 5.50
CA HIS A 168 10.72 10.39 6.26
C HIS A 168 11.59 11.24 7.21
N THR A 169 12.83 11.51 6.83
CA THR A 169 13.77 12.31 7.62
C THR A 169 14.13 13.63 6.95
N SER A 170 13.32 14.09 6.00
CA SER A 170 13.55 15.35 5.25
C SER A 170 13.30 16.60 6.05
N GLY A 171 12.54 16.52 7.16
CA GLY A 171 12.04 17.66 7.93
C GLY A 171 10.85 18.38 7.29
N LEU A 172 10.24 17.86 6.24
CA LEU A 172 9.01 18.40 5.67
C LEU A 172 7.80 18.19 6.60
N PRO A 173 6.78 19.09 6.56
CA PRO A 173 5.52 18.92 7.27
C PRO A 173 4.81 17.61 6.85
N ALA A 174 3.94 17.07 7.71
CA ALA A 174 3.20 15.85 7.47
C ALA A 174 2.36 15.88 6.18
N GLY A 175 1.76 17.04 5.87
CA GLY A 175 0.91 17.25 4.70
C GLY A 175 0.52 18.72 4.54
N ILE A 176 -0.55 18.96 3.79
CA ILE A 176 -1.20 20.26 3.63
C ILE A 176 -2.63 20.22 4.17
N HIS A 177 -3.17 21.36 4.54
CA HIS A 177 -4.61 21.51 4.74
C HIS A 177 -5.25 21.88 3.39
N VAL A 178 -5.89 20.90 2.77
CA VAL A 178 -6.37 21.00 1.37
C VAL A 178 -7.27 22.20 1.13
N PRO A 179 -8.32 22.49 1.96
CA PRO A 179 -9.16 23.65 1.73
C PRO A 179 -8.38 24.98 1.69
N THR A 180 -7.44 25.15 2.63
CA THR A 180 -6.59 26.35 2.65
C THR A 180 -5.64 26.42 1.45
N PHE A 181 -5.13 25.26 1.02
CA PHE A 181 -4.27 25.17 -0.14
C PHE A 181 -5.04 25.54 -1.41
N VAL A 182 -6.17 24.95 -1.66
CA VAL A 182 -7.02 25.21 -2.84
C VAL A 182 -7.46 26.67 -2.86
N SER A 183 -8.02 27.22 -1.76
CA SER A 183 -8.51 28.59 -1.72
C SER A 183 -7.41 29.66 -1.94
N ARG A 184 -6.13 29.34 -1.68
CA ARG A 184 -4.99 30.21 -1.99
C ARG A 184 -4.86 30.42 -3.50
N TYR A 185 -5.15 29.40 -4.29
CA TYR A 185 -5.03 29.45 -5.75
C TYR A 185 -6.34 29.91 -6.41
N GLU A 186 -7.49 29.62 -5.80
CA GLU A 186 -8.81 30.13 -6.25
C GLU A 186 -8.84 31.65 -6.29
N LYS A 187 -8.35 32.29 -5.25
CA LYS A 187 -8.29 33.77 -5.15
C LYS A 187 -7.40 34.44 -6.21
N ARG A 188 -6.53 33.65 -6.88
CA ARG A 188 -5.67 34.16 -7.95
C ARG A 188 -6.34 34.16 -9.33
N GLY A 189 -7.58 33.68 -9.43
CA GLY A 189 -8.36 33.67 -10.70
C GLY A 189 -7.88 32.66 -11.74
N ASP A 190 -7.02 31.72 -11.35
CA ASP A 190 -6.31 30.85 -12.28
C ASP A 190 -6.76 29.39 -12.26
N ILE A 191 -7.89 29.03 -11.60
CA ILE A 191 -8.24 27.61 -11.32
C ILE A 191 -8.40 26.79 -12.60
N GLU A 192 -9.02 27.33 -13.62
CA GLU A 192 -9.18 26.61 -14.89
C GLU A 192 -7.86 26.40 -15.65
N LYS A 193 -6.83 27.19 -15.32
CA LYS A 193 -5.51 27.18 -15.98
C LYS A 193 -4.40 26.62 -15.11
N MET A 194 -4.61 26.47 -13.78
CA MET A 194 -3.59 26.00 -12.86
C MET A 194 -3.70 24.48 -12.64
N ASN A 195 -2.62 23.79 -12.97
CA ASN A 195 -2.40 22.43 -12.53
C ASN A 195 -2.10 22.45 -11.02
N LEU A 196 -3.12 22.09 -10.19
CA LEU A 196 -2.95 22.04 -8.72
C LEU A 196 -1.81 21.12 -8.29
N ARG A 197 -1.53 20.06 -9.05
CA ARG A 197 -0.41 19.15 -8.83
C ARG A 197 0.92 19.87 -8.91
N ASP A 198 1.15 20.63 -9.98
CA ASP A 198 2.38 21.42 -10.16
C ASP A 198 2.52 22.49 -9.08
N SER A 199 1.40 23.09 -8.67
CA SER A 199 1.35 24.05 -7.57
C SER A 199 1.76 23.42 -6.25
N LEU A 200 1.34 22.19 -5.99
CA LEU A 200 1.72 21.43 -4.79
C LEU A 200 3.22 21.09 -4.80
N VAL A 201 3.74 20.64 -5.94
CA VAL A 201 5.18 20.39 -6.10
C VAL A 201 5.98 21.69 -5.89
N GLY A 202 5.52 22.80 -6.47
CA GLY A 202 6.12 24.12 -6.24
C GLY A 202 6.08 24.56 -4.77
N TYR A 203 4.96 24.34 -4.09
CA TYR A 203 4.85 24.59 -2.65
C TYR A 203 5.85 23.73 -1.84
N ILE A 204 5.93 22.44 -2.11
CA ILE A 204 6.89 21.54 -1.45
C ILE A 204 8.32 22.03 -1.67
N ALA A 205 8.64 22.41 -2.88
CA ALA A 205 10.00 22.85 -3.23
C ALA A 205 10.39 24.17 -2.54
N ARG A 206 9.50 25.18 -2.58
CA ARG A 206 9.86 26.57 -2.22
C ARG A 206 9.31 27.05 -0.88
N ASP A 207 8.08 26.64 -0.52
CA ASP A 207 7.29 27.31 0.51
C ASP A 207 7.05 26.46 1.76
N ALA A 208 7.04 25.14 1.64
CA ALA A 208 6.88 24.24 2.76
C ALA A 208 8.01 24.45 3.78
N ALA A 209 7.64 24.53 5.06
CA ALA A 209 8.61 24.69 6.13
C ALA A 209 9.60 23.51 6.18
N ARG A 210 10.83 23.78 6.60
CA ARG A 210 11.85 22.78 6.91
C ARG A 210 11.93 22.69 8.44
N LEU A 211 11.08 21.83 9.04
CA LEU A 211 10.81 21.79 10.48
C LEU A 211 11.98 21.25 11.29
N SER A 212 12.78 20.38 10.70
CA SER A 212 14.00 19.83 11.29
C SER A 212 15.08 19.67 10.24
N ARG A 213 16.33 19.55 10.71
CA ARG A 213 17.49 19.30 9.84
C ARG A 213 17.36 17.91 9.24
N PRO A 214 17.55 17.73 7.91
CA PRO A 214 17.44 16.43 7.26
C PRO A 214 18.33 15.37 7.90
N GLY A 215 17.75 14.24 8.26
CA GLY A 215 18.44 13.13 8.91
C GLY A 215 18.58 13.25 10.43
N ASP A 216 18.01 14.25 11.08
CA ASP A 216 18.07 14.39 12.53
C ASP A 216 16.82 13.86 13.25
N GLU A 217 15.66 13.85 12.57
CA GLU A 217 14.38 13.41 13.13
C GLU A 217 13.57 12.57 12.13
N LEU A 218 12.89 11.57 12.62
CA LEU A 218 11.81 10.89 11.91
C LEU A 218 10.55 11.76 11.98
N ARG A 219 10.08 12.21 10.83
CA ARG A 219 8.83 12.96 10.68
C ARG A 219 8.06 12.42 9.48
N TYR A 220 7.09 11.56 9.76
CA TYR A 220 6.23 11.01 8.70
C TYR A 220 5.58 12.13 7.90
N SER A 221 5.81 12.14 6.57
CA SER A 221 5.34 13.20 5.69
C SER A 221 4.85 12.64 4.36
N CYS A 222 3.59 12.91 4.03
CA CYS A 222 3.03 12.64 2.70
C CYS A 222 3.70 13.47 1.61
N LEU A 223 4.19 14.68 1.96
CA LEU A 223 4.88 15.56 1.01
C LEU A 223 6.20 14.97 0.49
N ASN A 224 6.85 14.10 1.27
CA ASN A 224 8.02 13.36 0.81
C ASN A 224 7.70 12.51 -0.41
N PHE A 225 6.60 11.77 -0.35
CA PHE A 225 6.22 10.83 -1.41
C PHE A 225 5.60 11.53 -2.61
N ILE A 226 4.98 12.69 -2.41
CA ILE A 226 4.57 13.58 -3.52
C ILE A 226 5.81 14.16 -4.22
N ALA A 227 6.87 14.52 -3.49
CA ALA A 227 8.13 14.92 -4.09
C ALA A 227 8.80 13.76 -4.85
N LEU A 228 8.78 12.52 -4.31
CA LEU A 228 9.27 11.33 -5.00
C LEU A 228 8.48 11.05 -6.29
N GLN A 229 7.15 11.19 -6.27
CA GLN A 229 6.33 11.14 -7.49
C GLN A 229 6.81 12.16 -8.53
N ALA A 230 7.01 13.42 -8.13
CA ALA A 230 7.47 14.45 -9.04
C ALA A 230 8.85 14.14 -9.63
N ILE A 231 9.73 13.49 -8.87
CA ILE A 231 11.03 13.00 -9.36
C ILE A 231 10.82 11.90 -10.40
N ILE A 232 9.97 10.90 -10.11
CA ILE A 232 9.64 9.82 -11.06
C ILE A 232 9.17 10.41 -12.39
N GLU A 233 8.17 11.29 -12.34
CA GLU A 233 7.53 11.87 -13.52
C GLU A 233 8.50 12.72 -14.34
N ARG A 234 9.41 13.45 -13.70
CA ARG A 234 10.42 14.26 -14.41
C ARG A 234 11.55 13.44 -15.01
N VAL A 235 11.98 12.39 -14.35
CA VAL A 235 13.05 11.51 -14.83
C VAL A 235 12.57 10.61 -15.97
N THR A 236 11.32 10.19 -15.91
CA THR A 236 10.75 9.28 -16.93
C THR A 236 10.05 10.00 -18.06
N GLY A 237 9.57 11.24 -17.83
CA GLY A 237 8.70 11.96 -18.75
C GLY A 237 7.27 11.38 -18.82
N GLU A 238 6.92 10.49 -17.89
CA GLU A 238 5.68 9.73 -17.86
C GLU A 238 4.97 9.90 -16.51
N ARG A 239 3.63 9.94 -16.49
CA ARG A 239 2.88 10.00 -15.24
C ARG A 239 3.14 8.71 -14.41
N MET A 240 3.28 8.86 -13.10
CA MET A 240 3.73 7.79 -12.20
C MET A 240 2.87 6.53 -12.29
N ASP A 241 1.56 6.64 -12.42
CA ASP A 241 0.66 5.49 -12.53
C ASP A 241 0.94 4.64 -13.78
N ARG A 242 1.20 5.30 -14.92
CA ARG A 242 1.54 4.62 -16.18
C ARG A 242 2.90 3.96 -16.09
N TYR A 243 3.87 4.66 -15.49
CA TYR A 243 5.20 4.10 -15.26
C TYR A 243 5.15 2.86 -14.34
N ALA A 244 4.41 2.93 -13.22
CA ALA A 244 4.26 1.80 -12.31
C ALA A 244 3.50 0.63 -12.95
N ASP A 245 2.44 0.90 -13.71
CA ASP A 245 1.71 -0.14 -14.47
C ASP A 245 2.64 -0.85 -15.46
N ARG A 246 3.38 -0.09 -16.27
CA ARG A 246 4.26 -0.64 -17.29
C ARG A 246 5.44 -1.42 -16.74
N GLU A 247 6.08 -0.93 -15.68
CA GLU A 247 7.32 -1.52 -15.15
C GLU A 247 7.08 -2.57 -14.08
N ILE A 248 5.91 -2.54 -13.40
CA ILE A 248 5.68 -3.35 -12.20
C ILE A 248 4.37 -4.14 -12.32
N PHE A 249 3.22 -3.47 -12.42
CA PHE A 249 1.93 -4.13 -12.24
C PHE A 249 1.61 -5.09 -13.40
N ARG A 250 1.71 -4.61 -14.62
CA ARG A 250 1.44 -5.42 -15.82
C ARG A 250 2.44 -6.58 -15.99
N PRO A 251 3.75 -6.40 -15.80
CA PRO A 251 4.69 -7.53 -15.83
C PRO A 251 4.37 -8.61 -14.80
N LEU A 252 3.91 -8.22 -13.61
CA LEU A 252 3.48 -9.16 -12.56
C LEU A 252 2.10 -9.78 -12.82
N GLY A 253 1.33 -9.26 -13.78
CA GLY A 253 -0.03 -9.72 -14.05
C GLY A 253 -1.04 -9.28 -12.99
N LEU A 254 -0.82 -8.12 -12.35
CA LEU A 254 -1.75 -7.58 -11.36
C LEU A 254 -2.96 -6.97 -12.06
N GLU A 255 -4.06 -7.69 -12.10
CA GLU A 255 -5.27 -7.26 -12.83
C GLU A 255 -6.12 -6.28 -12.02
N ASN A 256 -6.01 -6.32 -10.69
CA ASN A 256 -6.82 -5.52 -9.76
C ASN A 256 -6.00 -4.49 -8.99
N THR A 257 -4.84 -4.08 -9.54
CA THR A 257 -3.95 -3.09 -8.93
C THR A 257 -3.70 -1.93 -9.88
N TRP A 258 -4.21 -0.73 -9.54
CA TRP A 258 -3.98 0.48 -10.33
C TRP A 258 -4.35 1.75 -9.56
N TYR A 259 -3.88 2.90 -10.05
CA TYR A 259 -4.34 4.21 -9.61
C TYR A 259 -5.61 4.60 -10.37
N ASN A 260 -6.68 4.93 -9.66
CA ASN A 260 -7.91 5.40 -10.30
C ASN A 260 -7.84 6.92 -10.54
N ALA A 261 -7.27 7.30 -11.68
CA ALA A 261 -7.13 8.69 -12.07
C ALA A 261 -8.49 9.33 -12.37
N LEU A 262 -8.80 10.45 -11.71
CA LEU A 262 -10.08 11.15 -11.86
C LEU A 262 -10.13 12.07 -13.10
N ASP A 263 -8.99 12.33 -13.73
CA ASP A 263 -8.84 13.17 -14.93
C ASP A 263 -8.53 12.35 -16.20
N ASP A 264 -8.52 11.04 -16.08
CA ASP A 264 -8.15 10.13 -17.16
C ASP A 264 -8.91 8.81 -17.01
N ALA A 265 -9.97 8.69 -17.80
CA ALA A 265 -10.88 7.54 -17.73
C ALA A 265 -10.37 6.29 -18.49
N GLU A 266 -9.07 6.16 -18.78
CA GLU A 266 -8.54 5.03 -19.54
C GLU A 266 -8.81 3.67 -18.87
N ARG A 267 -8.91 3.64 -17.54
CA ARG A 267 -9.20 2.41 -16.77
C ARG A 267 -10.13 2.69 -15.59
N PRO A 268 -11.40 3.01 -15.84
CA PRO A 268 -12.38 3.11 -14.74
C PRO A 268 -12.62 1.72 -14.14
N PHE A 269 -13.12 1.69 -12.89
CA PHE A 269 -13.64 0.44 -12.34
C PHE A 269 -14.78 -0.10 -13.21
N ALA A 270 -14.75 -1.40 -13.52
CA ALA A 270 -15.91 -2.06 -14.10
C ALA A 270 -17.10 -1.98 -13.14
N ALA A 271 -18.31 -1.94 -13.67
CA ALA A 271 -19.52 -1.74 -12.84
C ALA A 271 -19.72 -2.84 -11.79
N ASP A 272 -19.19 -4.03 -12.03
CA ASP A 272 -19.24 -5.20 -11.14
C ASP A 272 -18.00 -5.37 -10.24
N THR A 273 -17.00 -4.49 -10.37
CA THR A 273 -15.81 -4.53 -9.51
C THR A 273 -16.22 -4.34 -8.04
N PRO A 274 -15.86 -5.27 -7.12
CA PRO A 274 -16.26 -5.19 -5.73
C PRO A 274 -15.41 -4.18 -4.94
N VAL A 275 -15.49 -2.90 -5.34
CA VAL A 275 -14.74 -1.82 -4.67
C VAL A 275 -15.29 -1.60 -3.27
N VAL A 276 -14.40 -1.49 -2.31
CA VAL A 276 -14.72 -1.23 -0.91
C VAL A 276 -14.87 0.28 -0.70
N PRO A 277 -16.04 0.75 -0.26
CA PRO A 277 -16.24 2.16 0.04
C PRO A 277 -15.43 2.59 1.27
N THR A 278 -15.07 3.87 1.30
CA THR A 278 -14.40 4.50 2.44
C THR A 278 -15.39 5.41 3.19
N THR A 279 -14.99 6.60 3.56
CA THR A 279 -15.81 7.49 4.39
C THR A 279 -16.91 8.22 3.61
N ILE A 280 -17.85 8.80 4.33
CA ILE A 280 -18.74 9.83 3.81
C ILE A 280 -17.95 11.16 3.77
N ALA A 281 -17.85 11.75 2.60
CA ALA A 281 -17.25 13.08 2.41
C ALA A 281 -18.18 13.91 1.51
N ASP A 282 -18.43 15.16 1.92
CA ASP A 282 -19.32 16.09 1.18
C ASP A 282 -20.69 15.47 0.85
N GLY A 283 -21.25 14.70 1.80
CA GLY A 283 -22.55 14.04 1.67
C GLY A 283 -22.57 12.81 0.77
N LYS A 284 -21.40 12.33 0.30
CA LYS A 284 -21.28 11.14 -0.54
C LYS A 284 -20.42 10.08 0.15
N VAL A 285 -20.79 8.82 -0.03
CA VAL A 285 -19.90 7.70 0.29
C VAL A 285 -18.84 7.61 -0.81
N LEU A 286 -17.56 7.72 -0.43
CA LEU A 286 -16.46 7.58 -1.37
C LEU A 286 -16.27 6.10 -1.71
N CYS A 287 -16.52 5.74 -2.97
CA CYS A 287 -16.31 4.41 -3.50
C CYS A 287 -15.59 4.52 -4.86
N GLY A 288 -14.39 3.94 -4.95
CA GLY A 288 -13.54 4.08 -6.13
C GLY A 288 -12.83 5.44 -6.23
N GLU A 289 -13.15 6.39 -5.37
CA GLU A 289 -12.42 7.64 -5.20
C GLU A 289 -11.46 7.53 -4.01
N VAL A 290 -10.27 8.12 -4.16
CA VAL A 290 -9.23 8.06 -3.13
C VAL A 290 -9.68 8.74 -1.83
N HIS A 291 -9.52 8.07 -0.70
CA HIS A 291 -9.85 8.62 0.61
C HIS A 291 -9.02 9.85 0.96
N ASP A 292 -7.69 9.80 0.74
CA ASP A 292 -6.79 10.93 1.03
C ASP A 292 -7.18 12.19 0.23
N PRO A 293 -7.53 13.31 0.89
CA PRO A 293 -8.01 14.49 0.19
C PRO A 293 -6.94 15.17 -0.67
N THR A 294 -5.65 15.07 -0.31
CA THR A 294 -4.57 15.62 -1.15
C THR A 294 -4.44 14.81 -2.44
N ALA A 295 -4.48 13.49 -2.33
CA ALA A 295 -4.44 12.61 -3.49
C ALA A 295 -5.69 12.78 -4.36
N ARG A 296 -6.90 12.85 -3.76
CA ARG A 296 -8.16 12.97 -4.49
C ARG A 296 -8.30 14.32 -5.17
N ILE A 297 -8.23 15.42 -4.40
CA ILE A 297 -8.57 16.76 -4.86
C ILE A 297 -7.44 17.42 -5.63
N VAL A 298 -6.21 17.38 -5.06
CA VAL A 298 -5.06 18.10 -5.62
C VAL A 298 -4.38 17.28 -6.71
N ASN A 299 -4.14 15.99 -6.47
CA ASN A 299 -3.43 15.10 -7.39
C ASN A 299 -4.35 14.26 -8.28
N ARG A 300 -5.67 14.47 -8.22
CA ARG A 300 -6.65 13.89 -9.13
C ARG A 300 -6.61 12.35 -9.18
N GLY A 301 -6.38 11.70 -8.03
CA GLY A 301 -6.39 10.24 -7.88
C GLY A 301 -5.00 9.60 -8.00
N VAL A 302 -4.03 10.23 -8.65
CA VAL A 302 -2.67 9.70 -8.81
C VAL A 302 -1.71 10.46 -7.93
N SER A 303 -1.29 9.87 -6.82
CA SER A 303 -0.39 10.53 -5.87
C SER A 303 0.62 9.58 -5.27
N GLY A 304 1.85 10.05 -5.10
CA GLY A 304 2.92 9.25 -4.52
C GLY A 304 2.68 8.83 -3.07
N ASN A 305 1.80 9.54 -2.36
CA ASN A 305 1.49 9.23 -0.96
C ASN A 305 0.27 8.32 -0.77
N ALA A 306 -0.63 8.22 -1.75
CA ALA A 306 -1.89 7.48 -1.70
C ALA A 306 -2.51 7.35 -3.11
N GLY A 307 -3.59 6.57 -3.26
CA GLY A 307 -4.38 6.51 -4.49
C GLY A 307 -4.29 5.20 -5.25
N LEU A 308 -3.45 4.27 -4.80
CA LEU A 308 -3.41 2.93 -5.34
C LEU A 308 -4.56 2.10 -4.77
N PHE A 309 -5.26 1.38 -5.63
CA PHE A 309 -6.26 0.37 -5.28
C PHE A 309 -5.70 -1.02 -5.56
N SER A 310 -6.06 -2.02 -4.74
CA SER A 310 -5.62 -3.41 -4.94
C SER A 310 -6.48 -4.40 -4.17
N THR A 311 -6.28 -5.69 -4.46
CA THR A 311 -6.81 -6.83 -3.72
C THR A 311 -5.75 -7.49 -2.84
N ALA A 312 -6.17 -8.35 -1.92
CA ALA A 312 -5.25 -9.13 -1.10
C ALA A 312 -4.42 -10.12 -1.93
N GLU A 313 -5.00 -10.68 -2.99
CA GLU A 313 -4.32 -11.63 -3.89
C GLU A 313 -3.23 -10.94 -4.73
N ASP A 314 -3.52 -9.78 -5.33
CA ASP A 314 -2.51 -9.01 -6.06
C ASP A 314 -1.34 -8.58 -5.14
N LEU A 315 -1.66 -8.19 -3.90
CA LEU A 315 -0.61 -7.88 -2.90
C LEU A 315 0.20 -9.12 -2.50
N ALA A 316 -0.41 -10.32 -2.50
CA ALA A 316 0.32 -11.57 -2.28
C ALA A 316 1.31 -11.87 -3.41
N VAL A 317 0.98 -11.52 -4.66
CA VAL A 317 1.94 -11.57 -5.79
C VAL A 317 3.10 -10.61 -5.57
N VAL A 318 2.81 -9.37 -5.19
CA VAL A 318 3.85 -8.37 -4.88
C VAL A 318 4.76 -8.86 -3.76
N ALA A 319 4.18 -9.38 -2.66
CA ALA A 319 4.94 -9.94 -1.55
C ALA A 319 5.83 -11.12 -2.00
N SER A 320 5.28 -12.04 -2.78
CA SER A 320 6.02 -13.19 -3.33
C SER A 320 7.20 -12.73 -4.19
N MET A 321 7.00 -11.79 -5.10
CA MET A 321 8.06 -11.21 -5.93
C MET A 321 9.17 -10.59 -5.06
N LEU A 322 8.82 -9.84 -4.04
CA LEU A 322 9.78 -9.20 -3.14
C LEU A 322 10.53 -10.22 -2.28
N MET A 323 9.84 -11.20 -1.69
CA MET A 323 10.46 -12.29 -0.92
C MET A 323 11.37 -13.18 -1.78
N ASN A 324 11.10 -13.29 -3.08
CA ASN A 324 11.97 -13.97 -4.05
C ASN A 324 13.15 -13.09 -4.56
N GLY A 325 13.33 -11.90 -4.00
CA GLY A 325 14.41 -10.98 -4.38
C GLY A 325 14.19 -10.29 -5.72
N GLY A 326 12.96 -9.91 -6.01
CA GLY A 326 12.60 -9.03 -7.13
C GLY A 326 12.18 -9.73 -8.42
N ALA A 327 11.98 -11.05 -8.40
CA ALA A 327 11.54 -11.83 -9.55
C ALA A 327 10.48 -12.86 -9.17
N ILE A 328 9.70 -13.30 -10.16
CA ILE A 328 8.69 -14.34 -9.98
C ILE A 328 8.60 -15.20 -11.25
N ASP A 329 8.51 -16.50 -11.07
CA ASP A 329 8.30 -17.48 -12.14
C ASP A 329 6.82 -17.88 -12.20
N TYR A 330 6.33 -18.01 -13.42
CA TYR A 330 5.02 -18.57 -13.75
C TYR A 330 5.22 -19.84 -14.57
N PRO A 331 5.48 -21.00 -13.93
CA PRO A 331 5.88 -22.22 -14.61
C PRO A 331 4.85 -22.71 -15.64
N GLU A 332 3.55 -22.57 -15.31
CA GLU A 332 2.45 -22.99 -16.21
C GLU A 332 2.39 -22.16 -17.50
N GLN A 333 2.93 -20.94 -17.47
CA GLN A 333 3.02 -20.03 -18.62
C GLN A 333 4.42 -20.05 -19.26
N GLY A 334 5.38 -20.80 -18.69
CA GLY A 334 6.78 -20.76 -19.12
C GLY A 334 7.43 -19.38 -19.02
N ARG A 335 6.93 -18.52 -18.12
CA ARG A 335 7.32 -17.10 -18.01
C ARG A 335 8.15 -16.84 -16.75
N HIS A 336 9.28 -16.16 -16.92
CA HIS A 336 10.09 -15.59 -15.84
C HIS A 336 9.95 -14.07 -15.89
N VAL A 337 9.55 -13.47 -14.80
CA VAL A 337 9.38 -12.01 -14.67
C VAL A 337 10.34 -11.49 -13.62
N ARG A 338 11.27 -10.65 -14.03
CA ARG A 338 12.15 -9.90 -13.14
C ARG A 338 11.75 -8.43 -13.16
N VAL A 339 11.16 -7.97 -12.07
CA VAL A 339 10.80 -6.56 -11.89
C VAL A 339 11.98 -5.80 -11.30
N LEU A 340 12.67 -6.40 -10.32
CA LEU A 340 13.79 -5.79 -9.59
C LEU A 340 14.95 -6.79 -9.47
N SER A 341 16.15 -6.28 -9.25
CA SER A 341 17.26 -7.14 -8.84
C SER A 341 17.19 -7.44 -7.33
N ARG A 342 17.76 -8.56 -6.92
CA ARG A 342 17.94 -8.90 -5.50
C ARG A 342 18.66 -7.77 -4.75
N ARG A 343 19.67 -7.15 -5.37
CA ARG A 343 20.42 -6.04 -4.74
C ARG A 343 19.54 -4.82 -4.49
N ALA A 344 18.60 -4.51 -5.38
CA ALA A 344 17.65 -3.43 -5.17
C ALA A 344 16.74 -3.74 -3.97
N VAL A 345 16.16 -4.95 -3.91
CA VAL A 345 15.32 -5.39 -2.79
C VAL A 345 16.12 -5.35 -1.48
N ASP A 346 17.30 -5.97 -1.41
CA ASP A 346 18.15 -6.00 -0.21
C ASP A 346 18.55 -4.59 0.25
N THR A 347 18.76 -3.65 -0.67
CA THR A 347 19.12 -2.26 -0.35
C THR A 347 17.94 -1.50 0.23
N PHE A 348 16.76 -1.65 -0.36
CA PHE A 348 15.58 -0.89 0.07
C PHE A 348 14.94 -1.44 1.33
N PHE A 349 15.16 -2.72 1.65
CA PHE A 349 14.63 -3.36 2.85
C PHE A 349 15.58 -3.31 4.06
N ARG A 350 16.72 -2.66 3.89
CA ARG A 350 17.69 -2.42 4.98
C ARG A 350 17.58 -0.98 5.46
N ILE A 351 17.65 -0.80 6.77
CA ILE A 351 17.81 0.54 7.34
C ILE A 351 19.14 1.12 6.86
N PRO A 352 19.16 2.31 6.23
CA PRO A 352 20.40 2.92 5.78
C PRO A 352 21.31 3.23 6.97
N SER A 353 22.63 3.05 6.81
CA SER A 353 23.62 3.39 7.84
C SER A 353 23.46 4.83 8.33
N GLY A 354 23.42 4.98 9.65
CA GLY A 354 23.18 6.25 10.35
C GLY A 354 21.69 6.60 10.49
N PHE A 355 20.76 5.70 10.09
CA PHE A 355 19.33 5.87 10.23
C PHE A 355 18.69 4.83 11.16
N GLU A 356 19.51 4.02 11.83
CA GLU A 356 19.07 2.95 12.74
C GLU A 356 18.11 3.44 13.82
N PRO A 357 18.30 4.64 14.45
CA PRO A 357 17.38 5.14 15.47
C PRO A 357 15.97 5.43 14.97
N PHE A 358 15.77 5.52 13.65
CA PHE A 358 14.47 5.86 13.06
C PHE A 358 13.61 4.64 12.73
N GLY A 359 14.18 3.42 12.74
CA GLY A 359 13.44 2.21 12.40
C GLY A 359 12.82 2.25 11.00
N ARG A 360 13.49 2.93 10.03
CA ARG A 360 12.95 3.11 8.68
C ARG A 360 13.93 2.63 7.62
N ALA A 361 13.49 1.64 6.85
CA ALA A 361 14.09 1.30 5.58
C ALA A 361 13.66 2.30 4.48
N LEU A 362 14.08 2.10 3.25
CA LEU A 362 13.78 3.02 2.16
C LEU A 362 12.34 2.80 1.65
N GLY A 363 11.42 3.64 2.12
CA GLY A 363 9.99 3.56 1.79
C GLY A 363 9.19 2.59 2.66
N TRP A 364 9.83 1.80 3.53
CA TRP A 364 9.20 0.81 4.40
C TRP A 364 9.43 1.12 5.87
N ASP A 365 8.55 0.65 6.71
CA ASP A 365 8.71 0.61 8.17
C ASP A 365 9.41 -0.68 8.58
N THR A 366 10.19 -0.63 9.66
CA THR A 366 10.80 -1.80 10.28
C THR A 366 10.64 -1.67 11.79
N GLY A 367 9.94 -2.57 12.44
CA GLY A 367 9.74 -2.49 13.89
C GLY A 367 8.56 -1.61 14.29
N SER A 368 7.46 -1.70 13.58
CA SER A 368 6.18 -1.12 13.99
C SER A 368 5.34 -2.15 14.75
N SER A 369 4.29 -1.65 15.42
CA SER A 369 3.29 -2.51 16.09
C SER A 369 2.54 -3.48 15.14
N THR A 370 2.84 -3.48 13.85
CA THR A 370 2.21 -4.33 12.84
C THR A 370 2.77 -5.75 12.82
N GLU A 371 4.03 -5.93 13.20
CA GLU A 371 4.73 -7.21 13.15
C GLU A 371 4.46 -8.12 14.36
N GLY A 372 3.81 -7.58 15.40
CA GLY A 372 3.57 -8.31 16.65
C GLY A 372 4.87 -8.54 17.45
N ASP A 373 4.85 -9.56 18.29
CA ASP A 373 5.93 -9.82 19.26
C ASP A 373 6.74 -11.10 18.93
N LEU A 374 6.26 -11.91 17.98
CA LEU A 374 6.80 -13.24 17.68
C LEU A 374 7.60 -13.31 16.38
N PHE A 375 7.46 -12.36 15.47
CA PHE A 375 8.38 -12.20 14.36
C PHE A 375 9.69 -11.56 14.81
N THR A 376 10.78 -11.83 14.09
CA THR A 376 12.12 -11.37 14.50
C THR A 376 12.24 -9.85 14.32
N GLU A 377 12.51 -9.14 15.42
CA GLU A 377 12.72 -7.69 15.43
C GLU A 377 13.81 -7.28 14.43
N GLY A 378 13.52 -6.26 13.62
CA GLY A 378 14.43 -5.71 12.62
C GLY A 378 14.64 -6.58 11.38
N ARG A 379 13.90 -7.70 11.25
CA ARG A 379 13.95 -8.59 10.07
C ARG A 379 12.68 -8.49 9.22
N THR A 380 11.68 -7.82 9.74
CA THR A 380 10.43 -7.54 9.06
C THR A 380 10.45 -6.17 8.38
N VAL A 381 9.74 -6.06 7.27
CA VAL A 381 9.38 -4.80 6.66
C VAL A 381 7.87 -4.73 6.53
N ASN A 382 7.32 -3.56 6.80
CA ASN A 382 5.88 -3.39 6.79
C ASN A 382 5.46 -1.98 6.39
N HIS A 383 4.20 -1.80 6.10
CA HIS A 383 3.57 -0.49 6.05
C HIS A 383 2.06 -0.60 6.29
N THR A 384 1.47 0.49 6.76
CA THR A 384 0.04 0.58 7.02
C THR A 384 -0.61 1.65 6.16
N GLY A 385 -1.90 1.46 5.86
CA GLY A 385 -2.77 2.45 5.23
C GLY A 385 -3.77 3.03 6.22
N TYR A 386 -4.07 4.31 6.05
CA TYR A 386 -5.02 5.03 6.92
C TYR A 386 -6.42 4.42 6.89
N THR A 387 -6.84 3.92 5.73
CA THR A 387 -8.11 3.22 5.51
C THR A 387 -8.28 1.93 6.30
N GLY A 388 -7.19 1.42 6.90
CA GLY A 388 -7.17 0.20 7.69
C GLY A 388 -6.39 -0.95 7.04
N THR A 389 -5.74 -0.70 5.92
CA THR A 389 -4.93 -1.68 5.19
C THR A 389 -3.54 -1.84 5.80
N SER A 390 -2.94 -3.01 5.65
CA SER A 390 -1.55 -3.29 6.06
C SER A 390 -0.97 -4.47 5.30
N MET A 391 0.34 -4.44 5.13
CA MET A 391 1.16 -5.52 4.61
C MET A 391 2.45 -5.58 5.41
N MET A 392 2.76 -6.74 5.93
CA MET A 392 4.00 -7.07 6.64
C MET A 392 4.65 -8.26 5.95
N MET A 393 5.96 -8.25 5.83
CA MET A 393 6.76 -9.35 5.29
C MET A 393 7.93 -9.64 6.21
N ASP A 394 8.08 -10.89 6.61
CA ASP A 394 9.32 -11.42 7.16
C ASP A 394 10.10 -12.12 6.05
N LEU A 395 11.27 -11.57 5.71
CA LEU A 395 12.07 -12.06 4.59
C LEU A 395 12.84 -13.35 4.94
N ASP A 396 13.14 -13.57 6.22
CA ASP A 396 13.86 -14.76 6.68
C ASP A 396 12.91 -15.96 6.72
N GLU A 397 11.75 -15.79 7.35
CA GLU A 397 10.68 -16.81 7.36
C GLU A 397 10.04 -16.97 5.98
N GLY A 398 10.15 -15.96 5.12
CA GLY A 398 9.52 -15.96 3.81
C GLY A 398 7.99 -15.94 3.90
N VAL A 399 7.44 -15.19 4.83
CA VAL A 399 5.99 -15.07 5.06
C VAL A 399 5.55 -13.62 4.97
N ALA A 400 4.39 -13.38 4.38
CA ALA A 400 3.73 -12.09 4.42
C ALA A 400 2.32 -12.21 5.02
N VAL A 401 1.94 -11.22 5.82
CA VAL A 401 0.62 -11.04 6.40
C VAL A 401 0.01 -9.78 5.81
N ILE A 402 -1.10 -9.93 5.10
CA ILE A 402 -1.84 -8.85 4.45
C ILE A 402 -3.21 -8.78 5.10
N LEU A 403 -3.50 -7.67 5.79
CA LEU A 403 -4.80 -7.40 6.38
C LEU A 403 -5.36 -6.13 5.77
N LEU A 404 -6.47 -6.26 5.03
CA LEU A 404 -7.18 -5.15 4.41
C LEU A 404 -8.52 -4.98 5.12
N THR A 405 -8.75 -3.82 5.73
CA THR A 405 -10.01 -3.49 6.40
C THR A 405 -10.60 -2.19 5.84
N ASN A 406 -11.89 -1.99 6.04
CA ASN A 406 -12.59 -0.75 5.68
C ASN A 406 -12.88 0.11 6.93
N ARG A 407 -11.89 0.27 7.81
CA ARG A 407 -11.99 0.98 9.10
C ARG A 407 -12.65 2.35 9.02
N VAL A 408 -12.41 3.07 7.93
CA VAL A 408 -12.95 4.43 7.74
C VAL A 408 -14.39 4.45 7.22
N HIS A 409 -14.99 3.28 6.92
CA HIS A 409 -16.35 3.19 6.39
C HIS A 409 -17.37 2.95 7.52
N PRO A 410 -18.52 3.65 7.53
CA PRO A 410 -18.82 4.86 6.77
C PRO A 410 -18.24 6.11 7.44
N PHE A 411 -17.76 6.00 8.67
CA PHE A 411 -17.15 7.08 9.45
C PHE A 411 -15.73 6.71 9.87
N ASP A 412 -14.84 7.70 9.83
CA ASP A 412 -13.44 7.54 10.27
C ASP A 412 -13.37 7.39 11.80
N LYS A 413 -13.50 6.16 12.26
CA LYS A 413 -13.43 5.76 13.66
C LYS A 413 -12.80 4.38 13.82
N GLY A 414 -12.59 3.94 15.05
CA GLY A 414 -11.99 2.65 15.37
C GLY A 414 -10.46 2.63 15.18
N SER A 415 -9.87 1.50 15.50
CA SER A 415 -8.43 1.27 15.40
C SER A 415 -8.14 -0.17 15.01
N VAL A 416 -7.19 -0.37 14.12
CA VAL A 416 -6.73 -1.71 13.69
C VAL A 416 -5.31 -2.03 14.17
N ALA A 417 -4.69 -1.14 14.97
CA ALA A 417 -3.30 -1.31 15.38
C ALA A 417 -3.10 -2.60 16.19
N ARG A 418 -3.92 -2.80 17.24
CA ARG A 418 -3.84 -4.00 18.06
C ARG A 418 -4.20 -5.27 17.28
N THR A 419 -5.23 -5.19 16.44
CA THR A 419 -5.69 -6.33 15.61
C THR A 419 -4.58 -6.82 14.69
N ARG A 420 -3.84 -5.91 14.03
CA ARG A 420 -2.68 -6.24 13.19
C ARG A 420 -1.62 -7.02 13.95
N ALA A 421 -1.18 -6.50 15.11
CA ALA A 421 -0.13 -7.12 15.92
C ALA A 421 -0.55 -8.50 16.46
N VAL A 422 -1.78 -8.64 16.92
CA VAL A 422 -2.30 -9.93 17.42
C VAL A 422 -2.41 -10.96 16.30
N ILE A 423 -2.87 -10.56 15.09
CA ILE A 423 -2.91 -11.46 13.93
C ILE A 423 -1.50 -11.88 13.53
N ALA A 424 -0.52 -10.95 13.53
CA ALA A 424 0.87 -11.28 13.24
C ALA A 424 1.41 -12.33 14.23
N ASN A 425 1.13 -12.19 15.53
CA ASN A 425 1.49 -13.20 16.54
C ASN A 425 0.84 -14.56 16.28
N ILE A 426 -0.45 -14.59 15.92
CA ILE A 426 -1.16 -15.83 15.61
C ILE A 426 -0.54 -16.50 14.40
N VAL A 427 -0.25 -15.74 13.33
CA VAL A 427 0.40 -16.27 12.13
C VAL A 427 1.80 -16.79 12.43
N ALA A 428 2.63 -16.02 13.15
CA ALA A 428 3.97 -16.46 13.54
C ALA A 428 3.90 -17.76 14.36
N SER A 429 2.95 -17.88 15.30
CA SER A 429 2.76 -19.09 16.11
C SER A 429 2.17 -20.28 15.35
N ALA A 430 1.68 -20.07 14.12
CA ALA A 430 1.20 -21.13 13.24
C ALA A 430 2.29 -21.64 12.28
N LEU A 431 3.46 -20.99 12.25
CA LEU A 431 4.62 -21.44 11.49
C LEU A 431 5.39 -22.48 12.32
N ASP A 432 5.74 -23.64 11.73
CA ASP A 432 6.55 -24.71 12.32
C ASP A 432 7.99 -24.69 11.75
#